data_597d56ed6c7885e0cbf3aecef68f3f12
#
_entry.id   597d56ed6c7885e0cbf3aecef68f3f12
#
_cell.length_a   1.000
_cell.length_b   1.000
_cell.length_c   1.000
_cell.angle_alpha   90.00
_cell.angle_beta   90.00
_cell.angle_gamma   90.00
#
_symmetry.space_group_name_H-M   'P 1'
#
loop_
_entity.id
_entity.type
_entity.pdbx_description
1 polymer ?
#
loop_
_entity_poly.entity_id
_entity_poly.type
_entity_poly.pdbx_seq_one_letter_code
_entity_poly.pdbx_strand_id
1 'polypeptide(L)'
;METKNVLKKMKVTPLASESFGVRSMCTLVETPDIAVLLDAGVSLAPYRFNLPPHPIEFQTIARLRQNIAKAADKSTVTTISHYHFDHHTPSYEDWVVNWTDDGETARQIYRGKRVLAKNPKENINANQRQRAWMFQKTGGKHAKSVEAADGKTFIFGNTKLSFSEAVVHGSDTSVLGWVIMTTIERDGERFMYAPDVQGPISSHTTQLILQTKPAALMLGGPPLYLAGFRVEAAQIEHALRNLERIVEAVPTVILEHHALRDEFWRSKMDIVFQKAKDHEHLIVTAAEYISKENRFLESKRQQLYHDHPPSKEFLEWTKSLNNKKIEKPPLWD
;
A
#
# COMPACT_ATOMS: atom_id res chain seq x y z
N MET A 1 13.20 -19.37 8.25
CA MET A 1 12.77 -18.98 9.59
C MET A 1 11.24 -19.01 9.59
N GLU A 2 10.63 -19.81 10.43
CA GLU A 2 9.18 -19.70 10.64
C GLU A 2 8.91 -18.34 11.28
N THR A 3 8.24 -17.45 10.55
CA THR A 3 7.74 -16.20 11.11
C THR A 3 6.69 -16.56 12.15
N LYS A 4 7.06 -16.54 13.44
CA LYS A 4 6.10 -16.65 14.54
C LYS A 4 5.08 -15.54 14.35
N ASN A 5 3.82 -15.92 14.15
CA ASN A 5 2.71 -14.97 14.10
C ASN A 5 2.71 -14.16 15.41
N VAL A 6 3.23 -12.93 15.37
CA VAL A 6 3.38 -12.05 16.55
C VAL A 6 2.01 -11.68 17.10
N LEU A 7 0.98 -11.67 16.24
CA LEU A 7 -0.39 -11.36 16.60
C LEU A 7 -1.19 -12.65 16.88
N LYS A 8 -1.81 -12.73 18.05
CA LYS A 8 -2.58 -13.91 18.51
C LYS A 8 -4.09 -13.67 18.45
N LYS A 9 -4.53 -12.42 18.43
CA LYS A 9 -5.94 -12.02 18.54
C LYS A 9 -6.54 -11.62 17.19
N MET A 10 -5.68 -11.46 16.19
CA MET A 10 -6.09 -11.13 14.82
C MET A 10 -5.17 -11.79 13.80
N LYS A 11 -5.68 -11.99 12.59
CA LYS A 11 -4.92 -12.49 11.45
C LYS A 11 -4.71 -11.36 10.45
N VAL A 12 -3.45 -11.04 10.17
CA VAL A 12 -3.05 -10.06 9.15
C VAL A 12 -2.56 -10.79 7.91
N THR A 13 -3.18 -10.52 6.77
CA THR A 13 -2.88 -11.17 5.49
C THR A 13 -2.64 -10.11 4.42
N PRO A 14 -1.38 -9.72 4.14
CA PRO A 14 -1.05 -8.89 2.99
C PRO A 14 -1.47 -9.60 1.69
N LEU A 15 -2.14 -8.88 0.79
CA LEU A 15 -2.71 -9.41 -0.45
C LEU A 15 -1.97 -8.93 -1.69
N ALA A 16 -1.54 -7.67 -1.68
CA ALA A 16 -0.80 -7.03 -2.76
C ALA A 16 0.14 -5.96 -2.17
N SER A 17 1.36 -5.91 -2.66
CA SER A 17 2.38 -4.92 -2.29
C SER A 17 3.59 -5.00 -3.24
N GLU A 18 4.58 -4.13 -3.07
CA GLU A 18 5.82 -4.17 -3.85
C GLU A 18 6.56 -5.50 -3.71
N SER A 19 6.57 -6.10 -2.53
CA SER A 19 7.20 -7.43 -2.34
C SER A 19 6.46 -8.57 -3.06
N PHE A 20 5.23 -8.33 -3.54
CA PHE A 20 4.50 -9.24 -4.45
C PHE A 20 4.59 -8.82 -5.93
N GLY A 21 5.26 -7.71 -6.24
CA GLY A 21 5.55 -7.24 -7.59
C GLY A 21 4.60 -6.17 -8.14
N VAL A 22 3.86 -5.46 -7.30
CA VAL A 22 2.96 -4.38 -7.69
C VAL A 22 3.00 -3.24 -6.69
N ARG A 23 2.59 -2.04 -7.07
CA ARG A 23 2.36 -0.94 -6.14
C ARG A 23 1.04 -1.16 -5.40
N SER A 24 1.12 -1.34 -4.12
CA SER A 24 -0.02 -1.53 -3.20
C SER A 24 0.47 -1.68 -1.77
N MET A 25 -0.44 -1.59 -0.82
CA MET A 25 -0.28 -2.08 0.54
C MET A 25 -1.56 -2.82 0.99
N CYS A 26 -2.34 -3.36 0.04
CA CYS A 26 -3.62 -3.98 0.32
C CYS A 26 -3.48 -5.16 1.27
N THR A 27 -4.20 -5.08 2.39
CA THR A 27 -4.10 -6.06 3.48
C THR A 27 -5.48 -6.40 4.03
N LEU A 28 -5.78 -7.69 4.21
CA LEU A 28 -6.95 -8.16 4.94
C LEU A 28 -6.56 -8.38 6.41
N VAL A 29 -7.33 -7.81 7.32
CA VAL A 29 -7.21 -8.06 8.76
C VAL A 29 -8.51 -8.69 9.26
N GLU A 30 -8.40 -9.87 9.86
CA GLU A 30 -9.52 -10.65 10.36
C GLU A 30 -9.42 -10.76 11.89
N THR A 31 -10.50 -10.43 12.56
CA THR A 31 -10.74 -10.71 13.99
C THR A 31 -12.00 -11.57 14.10
N PRO A 32 -12.31 -12.16 15.27
CA PRO A 32 -13.59 -12.84 15.47
C PRO A 32 -14.83 -11.95 15.24
N ASP A 33 -14.68 -10.62 15.35
CA ASP A 33 -15.82 -9.70 15.23
C ASP A 33 -15.99 -9.13 13.80
N ILE A 34 -14.90 -8.97 13.06
CA ILE A 34 -14.92 -8.25 11.79
C ILE A 34 -13.74 -8.64 10.88
N ALA A 35 -13.98 -8.60 9.58
CA ALA A 35 -12.94 -8.62 8.56
C ALA A 35 -12.86 -7.24 7.88
N VAL A 36 -11.68 -6.63 7.92
CA VAL A 36 -11.38 -5.29 7.38
C VAL A 36 -10.41 -5.43 6.22
N LEU A 37 -10.80 -4.93 5.05
CA LEU A 37 -9.92 -4.83 3.89
C LEU A 37 -9.31 -3.43 3.84
N LEU A 38 -8.01 -3.35 4.13
CA LEU A 38 -7.25 -2.10 4.13
C LEU A 38 -6.77 -1.79 2.71
N ASP A 39 -7.14 -0.61 2.20
CA ASP A 39 -6.67 -0.04 0.94
C ASP A 39 -6.71 -1.02 -0.25
N ALA A 40 -7.90 -1.28 -0.76
CA ALA A 40 -8.15 -2.25 -1.82
C ALA A 40 -7.71 -1.77 -3.23
N GLY A 41 -6.57 -1.07 -3.31
CA GLY A 41 -5.97 -0.59 -4.54
C GLY A 41 -4.77 -1.45 -4.97
N VAL A 42 -4.47 -1.42 -6.26
CA VAL A 42 -3.23 -1.97 -6.82
C VAL A 42 -2.92 -1.28 -8.13
N SER A 43 -1.66 -0.96 -8.38
CA SER A 43 -1.24 -0.35 -9.64
C SER A 43 0.17 -0.76 -10.06
N LEU A 44 0.54 -0.41 -11.29
CA LEU A 44 1.91 -0.53 -11.82
C LEU A 44 2.49 0.87 -12.06
N ALA A 45 3.81 1.00 -12.01
CA ALA A 45 4.48 2.18 -12.55
C ALA A 45 4.31 2.21 -14.07
N PRO A 46 3.68 3.24 -14.67
CA PRO A 46 3.48 3.27 -16.13
C PRO A 46 4.81 3.26 -16.89
N TYR A 47 5.84 3.88 -16.32
CA TYR A 47 7.21 3.84 -16.81
C TYR A 47 8.20 3.76 -15.66
N ARG A 48 9.20 2.90 -15.81
CA ARG A 48 10.37 2.80 -14.93
C ARG A 48 11.58 2.50 -15.80
N PHE A 49 12.68 3.24 -15.63
CA PHE A 49 13.89 3.12 -16.48
C PHE A 49 13.59 3.30 -17.99
N ASN A 50 12.63 4.17 -18.31
CA ASN A 50 12.09 4.38 -19.69
C ASN A 50 11.45 3.14 -20.33
N LEU A 51 11.13 2.12 -19.52
CA LEU A 51 10.42 0.92 -19.97
C LEU A 51 8.98 0.91 -19.43
N PRO A 52 7.99 0.49 -20.24
CA PRO A 52 6.64 0.18 -19.75
C PRO A 52 6.65 -1.05 -18.86
N PRO A 53 5.54 -1.39 -18.16
CA PRO A 53 5.47 -2.62 -17.40
C PRO A 53 5.73 -3.85 -18.26
N HIS A 54 6.46 -4.80 -17.71
CA HIS A 54 6.76 -6.07 -18.37
C HIS A 54 5.54 -7.02 -18.36
N PRO A 55 5.37 -7.96 -19.33
CA PRO A 55 4.28 -8.95 -19.30
C PRO A 55 4.09 -9.65 -17.96
N ILE A 56 5.18 -10.01 -17.27
CA ILE A 56 5.16 -10.62 -15.94
C ILE A 56 4.52 -9.68 -14.89
N GLU A 57 4.71 -8.35 -15.00
CA GLU A 57 4.07 -7.37 -14.12
C GLU A 57 2.56 -7.31 -14.38
N PHE A 58 2.13 -7.36 -15.66
CA PHE A 58 0.71 -7.42 -16.04
C PHE A 58 0.02 -8.69 -15.57
N GLN A 59 0.64 -9.87 -15.73
CA GLN A 59 0.12 -11.13 -15.20
C GLN A 59 0.02 -11.07 -13.66
N THR A 60 0.99 -10.42 -13.01
CA THR A 60 1.02 -10.30 -11.56
C THR A 60 -0.10 -9.39 -11.06
N ILE A 61 -0.31 -8.21 -11.64
CA ILE A 61 -1.40 -7.32 -11.23
C ILE A 61 -2.77 -7.96 -11.48
N ALA A 62 -2.96 -8.65 -12.62
CA ALA A 62 -4.20 -9.36 -12.94
C ALA A 62 -4.55 -10.39 -11.85
N ARG A 63 -3.59 -11.22 -11.47
CA ARG A 63 -3.75 -12.22 -10.40
C ARG A 63 -4.01 -11.58 -9.04
N LEU A 64 -3.28 -10.53 -8.68
CA LEU A 64 -3.44 -9.87 -7.38
C LEU A 64 -4.76 -9.09 -7.29
N ARG A 65 -5.24 -8.51 -8.39
CA ARG A 65 -6.58 -7.91 -8.48
C ARG A 65 -7.68 -8.93 -8.16
N GLN A 66 -7.56 -10.16 -8.69
CA GLN A 66 -8.49 -11.25 -8.35
C GLN A 66 -8.42 -11.66 -6.86
N ASN A 67 -7.22 -11.68 -6.27
CA ASN A 67 -7.06 -11.99 -4.85
C ASN A 67 -7.71 -10.91 -3.95
N ILE A 68 -7.57 -9.63 -4.32
CA ILE A 68 -8.24 -8.52 -3.63
C ILE A 68 -9.76 -8.66 -3.72
N ALA A 69 -10.30 -8.98 -4.90
CA ALA A 69 -11.73 -9.21 -5.09
C ALA A 69 -12.26 -10.35 -4.20
N LYS A 70 -11.58 -11.49 -4.17
CA LYS A 70 -11.91 -12.62 -3.29
C LYS A 70 -11.84 -12.25 -1.79
N ALA A 71 -10.90 -11.42 -1.40
CA ALA A 71 -10.80 -10.93 -0.02
C ALA A 71 -11.91 -9.93 0.31
N ALA A 72 -12.30 -9.10 -0.68
CA ALA A 72 -13.45 -8.20 -0.53
C ALA A 72 -14.73 -8.98 -0.21
N ASP A 73 -14.97 -10.15 -0.81
CA ASP A 73 -16.15 -10.98 -0.50
C ASP A 73 -16.22 -11.38 0.99
N LYS A 74 -15.07 -11.53 1.66
CA LYS A 74 -14.97 -11.88 3.09
C LYS A 74 -15.10 -10.66 4.01
N SER A 75 -14.77 -9.46 3.53
CA SER A 75 -14.74 -8.26 4.35
C SER A 75 -16.13 -7.61 4.44
N THR A 76 -16.41 -6.96 5.57
CA THR A 76 -17.60 -6.13 5.78
C THR A 76 -17.27 -4.64 5.80
N VAL A 77 -16.01 -4.32 6.10
CA VAL A 77 -15.47 -2.96 6.10
C VAL A 77 -14.29 -2.89 5.13
N THR A 78 -14.22 -1.79 4.38
CA THR A 78 -13.06 -1.44 3.55
C THR A 78 -12.59 -0.05 3.95
N THR A 79 -11.27 0.16 4.02
CA THR A 79 -10.71 1.49 4.27
C THR A 79 -10.15 2.11 2.99
N ILE A 80 -10.07 3.44 2.97
CA ILE A 80 -9.32 4.21 1.98
C ILE A 80 -8.49 5.24 2.74
N SER A 81 -7.21 4.97 2.91
CA SER A 81 -6.30 5.84 3.64
C SER A 81 -6.07 7.18 2.95
N HIS A 82 -6.08 7.17 1.63
CA HIS A 82 -6.03 8.32 0.74
C HIS A 82 -6.41 7.91 -0.70
N TYR A 83 -6.52 8.87 -1.62
CA TYR A 83 -7.10 8.60 -2.93
C TYR A 83 -6.06 8.41 -4.05
N HIS A 84 -4.92 7.77 -3.78
CA HIS A 84 -4.06 7.22 -4.83
C HIS A 84 -4.60 5.85 -5.28
N PHE A 85 -4.43 5.49 -6.57
CA PHE A 85 -5.07 4.29 -7.14
C PHE A 85 -4.42 2.97 -6.71
N ASP A 86 -3.21 3.01 -6.18
CA ASP A 86 -2.58 1.88 -5.50
C ASP A 86 -3.14 1.64 -4.08
N HIS A 87 -4.02 2.54 -3.58
CA HIS A 87 -4.74 2.43 -2.30
C HIS A 87 -6.26 2.29 -2.45
N HIS A 88 -6.84 2.64 -3.60
CA HIS A 88 -8.26 2.35 -3.88
C HIS A 88 -8.48 1.97 -5.34
N THR A 89 -9.51 1.16 -5.60
CA THR A 89 -9.84 0.70 -6.96
C THR A 89 -10.63 1.78 -7.69
N PRO A 90 -10.15 2.30 -8.84
CA PRO A 90 -10.91 3.21 -9.68
C PRO A 90 -12.04 2.51 -10.44
N SER A 91 -12.99 3.30 -10.98
CA SER A 91 -14.17 2.82 -11.71
C SER A 91 -14.13 3.24 -13.18
N TYR A 92 -12.99 3.12 -13.81
CA TYR A 92 -12.81 3.35 -15.25
C TYR A 92 -11.87 2.28 -15.82
N GLU A 93 -11.99 2.05 -17.12
CA GLU A 93 -11.14 1.08 -17.82
C GLU A 93 -9.68 1.55 -17.86
N ASP A 94 -8.78 0.75 -17.33
CA ASP A 94 -7.33 0.98 -17.36
C ASP A 94 -6.57 -0.35 -17.27
N TRP A 95 -6.11 -0.82 -18.41
CA TRP A 95 -5.37 -2.09 -18.52
C TRP A 95 -3.85 -1.94 -18.34
N VAL A 96 -3.34 -0.71 -18.20
CA VAL A 96 -1.89 -0.45 -18.09
C VAL A 96 -1.45 -0.24 -16.64
N VAL A 97 -2.14 0.65 -15.94
CA VAL A 97 -1.71 1.06 -14.58
C VAL A 97 -2.49 0.32 -13.50
N ASN A 98 -3.83 0.30 -13.59
CA ASN A 98 -4.68 -0.14 -12.49
C ASN A 98 -5.29 -1.54 -12.69
N TRP A 99 -5.25 -2.06 -13.89
CA TRP A 99 -5.86 -3.33 -14.29
C TRP A 99 -7.34 -3.40 -13.88
N THR A 100 -8.09 -2.44 -14.35
CA THR A 100 -9.53 -2.29 -14.08
C THR A 100 -10.32 -2.23 -15.37
N ASP A 101 -11.54 -2.75 -15.32
CA ASP A 101 -12.59 -2.60 -16.31
C ASP A 101 -13.43 -1.33 -16.09
N ASP A 102 -14.51 -1.16 -16.84
CA ASP A 102 -15.43 -0.03 -16.72
C ASP A 102 -16.38 -0.20 -15.50
N GLY A 103 -15.80 -0.18 -14.31
CA GLY A 103 -16.50 -0.09 -13.02
C GLY A 103 -16.90 -1.41 -12.37
N GLU A 104 -16.87 -2.55 -13.06
CA GLU A 104 -17.24 -3.85 -12.46
C GLU A 104 -16.26 -4.28 -11.37
N THR A 105 -14.95 -4.09 -11.60
CA THR A 105 -13.92 -4.36 -10.59
C THR A 105 -14.16 -3.55 -9.31
N ALA A 106 -14.47 -2.25 -9.44
CA ALA A 106 -14.78 -1.41 -8.28
C ALA A 106 -16.09 -1.83 -7.61
N ARG A 107 -17.11 -2.19 -8.39
CA ARG A 107 -18.39 -2.71 -7.87
C ARG A 107 -18.16 -3.96 -7.03
N GLN A 108 -17.38 -4.92 -7.49
CA GLN A 108 -17.07 -6.15 -6.76
C GLN A 108 -16.37 -5.85 -5.43
N ILE A 109 -15.45 -4.89 -5.40
CA ILE A 109 -14.71 -4.51 -4.18
C ILE A 109 -15.61 -3.81 -3.16
N TYR A 110 -16.45 -2.86 -3.58
CA TYR A 110 -17.14 -1.95 -2.65
C TYR A 110 -18.61 -2.32 -2.39
N ARG A 111 -19.22 -3.21 -3.18
CA ARG A 111 -20.65 -3.53 -3.06
C ARG A 111 -21.00 -4.02 -1.65
N GLY A 112 -21.94 -3.30 -1.03
CA GLY A 112 -22.48 -3.63 0.29
C GLY A 112 -21.54 -3.41 1.47
N LYS A 113 -20.33 -2.86 1.24
CA LYS A 113 -19.34 -2.60 2.29
C LYS A 113 -19.63 -1.28 3.01
N ARG A 114 -19.23 -1.19 4.26
CA ARG A 114 -19.01 0.07 4.94
C ARG A 114 -17.61 0.58 4.58
N VAL A 115 -17.52 1.69 3.88
CA VAL A 115 -16.25 2.28 3.48
C VAL A 115 -15.89 3.40 4.45
N LEU A 116 -14.76 3.25 5.15
CA LEU A 116 -14.20 4.22 6.07
C LEU A 116 -12.99 4.89 5.39
N ALA A 117 -13.14 6.14 4.99
CA ALA A 117 -12.21 6.77 4.06
C ALA A 117 -11.66 8.09 4.59
N LYS A 118 -10.50 8.50 4.07
CA LYS A 118 -9.95 9.84 4.24
C LYS A 118 -11.00 10.91 3.92
N ASN A 119 -11.11 11.92 4.78
CA ASN A 119 -12.03 13.04 4.56
C ASN A 119 -11.74 13.73 3.21
N PRO A 120 -12.73 13.80 2.29
CA PRO A 120 -12.52 14.40 0.97
C PRO A 120 -12.54 15.94 0.97
N LYS A 121 -12.77 16.57 2.11
CA LYS A 121 -12.92 18.04 2.22
C LYS A 121 -11.76 18.70 2.93
N GLU A 122 -11.14 18.03 3.89
CA GLU A 122 -10.13 18.60 4.79
C GLU A 122 -8.78 17.89 4.64
N ASN A 123 -7.68 18.63 4.76
CA ASN A 123 -6.33 18.09 4.63
C ASN A 123 -6.23 17.16 3.41
N ILE A 124 -6.46 17.72 2.23
CA ILE A 124 -6.47 16.97 0.96
C ILE A 124 -6.06 17.90 -0.19
N ASN A 125 -5.18 17.46 -1.07
CA ASN A 125 -4.80 18.22 -2.24
C ASN A 125 -5.84 18.11 -3.38
N ALA A 126 -5.72 18.96 -4.42
CA ALA A 126 -6.69 19.03 -5.50
C ALA A 126 -6.86 17.69 -6.25
N ASN A 127 -5.77 16.98 -6.53
CA ASN A 127 -5.80 15.71 -7.25
C ASN A 127 -6.51 14.61 -6.45
N GLN A 128 -6.17 14.47 -5.17
CA GLN A 128 -6.83 13.50 -4.30
C GLN A 128 -8.31 13.86 -4.08
N ARG A 129 -8.65 15.15 -3.98
CA ARG A 129 -10.04 15.61 -3.88
C ARG A 129 -10.86 15.25 -5.12
N GLN A 130 -10.30 15.44 -6.31
CA GLN A 130 -10.96 15.03 -7.56
C GLN A 130 -11.19 13.51 -7.59
N ARG A 131 -10.19 12.70 -7.22
CA ARG A 131 -10.34 11.24 -7.15
C ARG A 131 -11.35 10.80 -6.09
N ALA A 132 -11.38 11.47 -4.93
CA ALA A 132 -12.40 11.25 -3.89
C ALA A 132 -13.82 11.53 -4.41
N TRP A 133 -13.99 12.65 -5.11
CA TRP A 133 -15.26 12.98 -5.74
C TRP A 133 -15.66 11.93 -6.78
N MET A 134 -14.75 11.51 -7.65
CA MET A 134 -15.00 10.44 -8.61
C MET A 134 -15.38 9.14 -7.93
N PHE A 135 -14.63 8.73 -6.89
CA PHE A 135 -14.96 7.55 -6.11
C PHE A 135 -16.39 7.61 -5.55
N GLN A 136 -16.79 8.73 -4.93
CA GLN A 136 -18.15 8.92 -4.40
C GLN A 136 -19.24 8.82 -5.48
N LYS A 137 -18.95 9.27 -6.71
CA LYS A 137 -19.88 9.24 -7.85
C LYS A 137 -19.92 7.90 -8.58
N THR A 138 -18.96 7.03 -8.34
CA THR A 138 -18.81 5.74 -9.04
C THR A 138 -18.76 4.57 -8.05
N GLY A 139 -17.58 4.04 -7.71
CA GLY A 139 -17.38 2.89 -6.82
C GLY A 139 -18.09 3.02 -5.47
N GLY A 140 -18.05 4.21 -4.89
CA GLY A 140 -18.72 4.51 -3.62
C GLY A 140 -20.25 4.38 -3.64
N LYS A 141 -20.90 4.47 -4.81
CA LYS A 141 -22.36 4.23 -4.95
C LYS A 141 -22.77 2.79 -4.67
N HIS A 142 -21.86 1.85 -4.82
CA HIS A 142 -22.10 0.44 -4.56
C HIS A 142 -21.92 0.08 -3.08
N ALA A 143 -21.27 0.95 -2.31
CA ALA A 143 -21.07 0.76 -0.88
C ALA A 143 -22.40 0.90 -0.10
N LYS A 144 -22.48 0.23 1.05
CA LYS A 144 -23.57 0.42 2.01
C LYS A 144 -23.52 1.84 2.61
N SER A 145 -22.31 2.31 2.94
CA SER A 145 -22.02 3.68 3.38
C SER A 145 -20.59 4.06 3.04
N VAL A 146 -20.35 5.37 2.88
CA VAL A 146 -19.01 5.97 2.76
C VAL A 146 -18.90 7.05 3.82
N GLU A 147 -17.99 6.89 4.76
CA GLU A 147 -17.85 7.75 5.94
C GLU A 147 -16.44 8.31 6.05
N ALA A 148 -16.30 9.60 6.32
CA ALA A 148 -15.00 10.20 6.67
C ALA A 148 -14.53 9.66 8.03
N ALA A 149 -13.31 9.13 8.08
CA ALA A 149 -12.77 8.39 9.22
C ALA A 149 -11.67 9.12 10.00
N ASP A 150 -11.15 10.24 9.50
CA ASP A 150 -10.06 11.00 10.11
C ASP A 150 -10.34 11.27 11.60
N GLY A 151 -9.43 10.86 12.48
CA GLY A 151 -9.52 11.04 13.93
C GLY A 151 -10.64 10.25 14.63
N LYS A 152 -11.33 9.35 13.92
CA LYS A 152 -12.48 8.62 14.47
C LYS A 152 -12.13 7.20 14.90
N THR A 153 -12.99 6.69 15.78
CA THR A 153 -12.95 5.31 16.26
C THR A 153 -14.30 4.63 16.04
N PHE A 154 -14.26 3.40 15.56
CA PHE A 154 -15.41 2.53 15.32
C PHE A 154 -15.25 1.25 16.12
N ILE A 155 -16.34 0.78 16.74
CA ILE A 155 -16.37 -0.42 17.58
C ILE A 155 -17.18 -1.51 16.90
N PHE A 156 -16.62 -2.71 16.85
CA PHE A 156 -17.21 -3.92 16.29
C PHE A 156 -17.01 -5.06 17.30
N GLY A 157 -18.01 -5.32 18.14
CA GLY A 157 -17.85 -6.24 19.27
C GLY A 157 -16.69 -5.80 20.18
N ASN A 158 -15.71 -6.67 20.35
CA ASN A 158 -14.47 -6.38 21.12
C ASN A 158 -13.34 -5.80 20.27
N THR A 159 -13.58 -5.61 18.96
CA THR A 159 -12.58 -5.05 18.04
C THR A 159 -12.80 -3.55 17.88
N LYS A 160 -11.73 -2.78 18.07
CA LYS A 160 -11.71 -1.33 17.91
C LYS A 160 -10.89 -0.97 16.65
N LEU A 161 -11.50 -0.21 15.76
CA LEU A 161 -10.90 0.32 14.55
C LEU A 161 -10.74 1.83 14.69
N SER A 162 -9.53 2.31 14.89
CA SER A 162 -9.22 3.73 15.11
C SER A 162 -8.40 4.29 13.96
N PHE A 163 -8.69 5.53 13.59
CA PHE A 163 -7.97 6.25 12.55
C PHE A 163 -7.23 7.44 13.15
N SER A 164 -6.02 7.70 12.66
CA SER A 164 -5.29 8.92 13.02
C SER A 164 -6.02 10.15 12.48
N GLU A 165 -5.68 11.31 13.00
CA GLU A 165 -5.83 12.54 12.24
C GLU A 165 -5.10 12.42 10.88
N ALA A 166 -5.39 13.34 9.95
CA ALA A 166 -4.68 13.38 8.68
C ALA A 166 -3.20 13.73 8.91
N VAL A 167 -2.31 12.83 8.51
CA VAL A 167 -0.86 13.04 8.52
C VAL A 167 -0.35 13.30 7.11
N VAL A 168 0.80 13.96 6.99
CA VAL A 168 1.37 14.30 5.69
C VAL A 168 1.84 13.06 4.92
N HIS A 169 1.60 13.08 3.61
CA HIS A 169 2.18 12.10 2.69
C HIS A 169 3.62 12.54 2.35
N GLY A 170 4.58 12.09 3.13
CA GLY A 170 5.99 12.47 3.01
C GLY A 170 6.43 13.50 4.05
N SER A 171 7.14 14.56 3.63
CA SER A 171 7.62 15.62 4.51
C SER A 171 6.51 16.60 4.91
N ASP A 172 6.73 17.36 5.97
CA ASP A 172 5.77 18.37 6.47
C ASP A 172 5.48 19.50 5.44
N THR A 173 6.35 19.67 4.45
CA THR A 173 6.18 20.61 3.33
C THR A 173 5.70 19.94 2.04
N SER A 174 5.32 18.66 2.09
CA SER A 174 4.95 17.89 0.92
C SER A 174 3.64 18.37 0.29
N VAL A 175 3.63 18.47 -1.04
CA VAL A 175 2.43 18.76 -1.86
C VAL A 175 1.68 17.49 -2.24
N LEU A 176 2.19 16.30 -1.88
CA LEU A 176 1.60 14.99 -2.23
C LEU A 176 0.26 14.75 -1.53
N GLY A 177 -0.04 15.51 -0.48
CA GLY A 177 -1.30 15.48 0.24
C GLY A 177 -1.19 14.82 1.62
N TRP A 178 -2.27 14.22 2.05
CA TRP A 178 -2.40 13.63 3.39
C TRP A 178 -2.97 12.23 3.31
N VAL A 179 -2.62 11.43 4.32
CA VAL A 179 -3.12 10.06 4.52
C VAL A 179 -3.66 9.92 5.94
N ILE A 180 -4.48 8.91 6.19
CA ILE A 180 -4.86 8.48 7.54
C ILE A 180 -4.27 7.10 7.84
N MET A 181 -3.72 6.93 9.03
CA MET A 181 -3.24 5.64 9.52
C MET A 181 -4.39 4.92 10.23
N THR A 182 -4.42 3.59 10.14
CA THR A 182 -5.45 2.75 10.75
C THR A 182 -4.85 1.88 11.85
N THR A 183 -5.46 1.84 13.02
CA THR A 183 -5.11 0.92 14.11
C THR A 183 -6.26 -0.02 14.36
N ILE A 184 -6.00 -1.33 14.35
CA ILE A 184 -6.94 -2.38 14.73
C ILE A 184 -6.48 -2.93 16.07
N GLU A 185 -7.35 -2.82 17.08
CA GLU A 185 -7.09 -3.26 18.45
C GLU A 185 -8.11 -4.31 18.89
N ARG A 186 -7.63 -5.41 19.45
CA ARG A 186 -8.46 -6.42 20.09
C ARG A 186 -7.76 -6.97 21.34
N ASP A 187 -8.46 -6.91 22.48
CA ASP A 187 -7.97 -7.42 23.77
C ASP A 187 -6.55 -6.90 24.11
N GLY A 188 -6.27 -5.62 23.82
CA GLY A 188 -4.98 -4.94 24.06
C GLY A 188 -3.91 -5.19 23.01
N GLU A 189 -4.09 -6.15 22.09
CA GLU A 189 -3.18 -6.36 20.96
C GLU A 189 -3.51 -5.39 19.83
N ARG A 190 -2.49 -4.72 19.27
CA ARG A 190 -2.65 -3.68 18.23
C ARG A 190 -1.85 -4.00 16.98
N PHE A 191 -2.53 -3.97 15.84
CA PHE A 191 -1.91 -3.88 14.53
C PHE A 191 -2.12 -2.47 13.99
N MET A 192 -1.05 -1.83 13.52
CA MET A 192 -1.14 -0.51 12.90
C MET A 192 -0.77 -0.59 11.41
N TYR A 193 -1.54 0.11 10.59
CA TYR A 193 -1.33 0.27 9.16
C TYR A 193 -1.05 1.75 8.87
N ALA A 194 0.17 2.06 8.45
CA ALA A 194 0.67 3.41 8.18
C ALA A 194 1.16 3.52 6.72
N PRO A 195 0.23 3.63 5.74
CA PRO A 195 0.58 3.69 4.33
C PRO A 195 1.11 5.08 3.96
N ASP A 196 2.00 5.12 2.97
CA ASP A 196 2.48 6.34 2.29
C ASP A 196 2.98 7.48 3.17
N VAL A 197 3.41 7.17 4.40
CA VAL A 197 4.07 8.12 5.30
C VAL A 197 5.54 8.35 4.95
N GLN A 198 6.06 7.59 3.97
CA GLN A 198 7.42 7.70 3.44
C GLN A 198 8.54 7.58 4.49
N GLY A 199 8.40 6.59 5.35
CA GLY A 199 9.48 6.24 6.26
C GLY A 199 9.18 6.17 7.75
N PRO A 200 8.47 7.10 8.43
CA PRO A 200 7.98 8.42 8.03
C PRO A 200 9.09 9.50 7.99
N ILE A 201 8.96 10.43 7.05
CA ILE A 201 9.83 11.62 7.04
C ILE A 201 9.39 12.59 8.16
N SER A 202 8.09 12.71 8.42
CA SER A 202 7.55 13.58 9.46
C SER A 202 7.80 13.05 10.87
N SER A 203 8.40 13.88 11.73
CA SER A 203 8.59 13.55 13.16
C SER A 203 7.25 13.47 13.90
N HIS A 204 6.25 14.26 13.51
CA HIS A 204 4.91 14.19 14.08
C HIS A 204 4.26 12.83 13.80
N THR A 205 4.32 12.35 12.55
CA THR A 205 3.82 11.02 12.18
C THR A 205 4.54 9.92 12.96
N THR A 206 5.86 10.03 13.12
CA THR A 206 6.66 9.11 13.94
C THR A 206 6.15 9.07 15.38
N GLN A 207 5.88 10.22 15.98
CA GLN A 207 5.38 10.31 17.35
C GLN A 207 4.01 9.63 17.52
N LEU A 208 3.09 9.81 16.58
CA LEU A 208 1.78 9.14 16.60
C LEU A 208 1.92 7.60 16.53
N ILE A 209 2.84 7.10 15.71
CA ILE A 209 3.13 5.65 15.64
C ILE A 209 3.66 5.15 16.99
N LEU A 210 4.64 5.83 17.58
CA LEU A 210 5.24 5.44 18.85
C LEU A 210 4.24 5.49 20.01
N GLN A 211 3.35 6.49 20.04
CA GLN A 211 2.29 6.61 21.05
C GLN A 211 1.26 5.46 20.95
N THR A 212 1.02 4.95 19.74
CA THR A 212 0.08 3.83 19.53
C THR A 212 0.61 2.51 20.10
N LYS A 213 1.94 2.32 20.19
CA LYS A 213 2.60 1.10 20.69
C LYS A 213 2.05 -0.18 20.04
N PRO A 214 2.07 -0.31 18.71
CA PRO A 214 1.56 -1.51 18.03
C PRO A 214 2.48 -2.71 18.26
N ALA A 215 1.91 -3.92 18.36
CA ALA A 215 2.67 -5.16 18.37
C ALA A 215 3.22 -5.50 16.96
N ALA A 216 2.50 -5.07 15.91
CA ALA A 216 2.96 -5.13 14.53
C ALA A 216 2.51 -3.88 13.77
N LEU A 217 3.40 -3.38 12.91
CA LEU A 217 3.21 -2.18 12.09
C LEU A 217 3.47 -2.52 10.62
N MET A 218 2.49 -2.27 9.74
CA MET A 218 2.75 -2.24 8.30
C MET A 218 3.01 -0.80 7.89
N LEU A 219 4.18 -0.54 7.31
CA LEU A 219 4.74 0.79 7.13
C LEU A 219 5.15 1.06 5.68
N GLY A 220 4.66 2.16 5.10
CA GLY A 220 5.19 2.70 3.86
C GLY A 220 6.58 3.31 4.09
N GLY A 221 7.61 2.63 3.60
CA GLY A 221 9.01 2.96 3.83
C GLY A 221 9.51 4.20 3.09
N PRO A 222 10.75 4.65 3.35
CA PRO A 222 11.33 5.85 2.78
C PRO A 222 11.59 5.70 1.27
N PRO A 223 11.43 6.78 0.48
CA PRO A 223 11.63 6.75 -0.97
C PRO A 223 13.12 6.86 -1.34
N LEU A 224 13.90 5.83 -0.98
CA LEU A 224 15.36 5.78 -1.15
C LEU A 224 15.81 6.03 -2.60
N TYR A 225 15.05 5.56 -3.58
CA TYR A 225 15.30 5.72 -5.01
C TYR A 225 15.12 7.15 -5.54
N LEU A 226 14.56 8.05 -4.73
CA LEU A 226 14.35 9.47 -5.05
C LEU A 226 15.37 10.39 -4.36
N ALA A 227 16.27 9.84 -3.53
CA ALA A 227 17.29 10.59 -2.81
C ALA A 227 18.16 11.42 -3.74
N GLY A 228 18.29 12.72 -3.47
CA GLY A 228 19.09 13.66 -4.27
C GLY A 228 18.48 14.04 -5.62
N PHE A 229 17.28 13.53 -5.96
CA PHE A 229 16.58 13.85 -7.21
C PHE A 229 15.24 14.55 -6.98
N ARG A 230 14.32 13.95 -6.20
CA ARG A 230 13.00 14.51 -5.86
C ARG A 230 12.78 14.67 -4.37
N VAL A 231 13.63 14.02 -3.58
CA VAL A 231 13.63 14.09 -2.12
C VAL A 231 15.05 14.44 -1.70
N GLU A 232 15.20 15.46 -0.89
CA GLU A 232 16.51 15.88 -0.38
C GLU A 232 17.16 14.76 0.44
N ALA A 233 18.49 14.60 0.32
CA ALA A 233 19.23 13.58 1.06
C ALA A 233 19.00 13.69 2.57
N ALA A 234 18.98 14.92 3.11
CA ALA A 234 18.70 15.17 4.52
C ALA A 234 17.32 14.68 4.98
N GLN A 235 16.30 14.72 4.11
CA GLN A 235 14.97 14.19 4.41
C GLN A 235 14.99 12.65 4.47
N ILE A 236 15.75 12.00 3.60
CA ILE A 236 15.94 10.53 3.66
C ILE A 236 16.67 10.13 4.94
N GLU A 237 17.77 10.83 5.29
CA GLU A 237 18.46 10.58 6.55
C GLU A 237 17.56 10.78 7.76
N HIS A 238 16.71 11.81 7.72
CA HIS A 238 15.73 12.05 8.79
C HIS A 238 14.70 10.91 8.87
N ALA A 239 14.20 10.42 7.74
CA ALA A 239 13.31 9.28 7.69
C ALA A 239 13.97 8.01 8.26
N LEU A 240 15.25 7.77 7.95
CA LEU A 240 15.99 6.63 8.52
C LEU A 240 16.14 6.75 10.03
N ARG A 241 16.50 7.92 10.57
CA ARG A 241 16.52 8.16 12.04
C ARG A 241 15.15 7.94 12.70
N ASN A 242 14.07 8.36 12.04
CA ASN A 242 12.73 8.10 12.54
C ASN A 242 12.41 6.60 12.51
N LEU A 243 12.81 5.91 11.46
CA LEU A 243 12.62 4.46 11.33
C LEU A 243 13.43 3.68 12.38
N GLU A 244 14.66 4.10 12.71
CA GLU A 244 15.44 3.54 13.83
C GLU A 244 14.65 3.61 15.15
N ARG A 245 14.05 4.76 15.46
CA ARG A 245 13.21 4.92 16.67
C ARG A 245 11.97 4.02 16.64
N ILE A 246 11.38 3.81 15.48
CA ILE A 246 10.22 2.93 15.32
C ILE A 246 10.63 1.47 15.56
N VAL A 247 11.71 1.00 14.95
CA VAL A 247 12.14 -0.40 15.10
C VAL A 247 12.70 -0.72 16.49
N GLU A 248 13.16 0.29 17.25
CA GLU A 248 13.47 0.15 18.69
C GLU A 248 12.22 -0.11 19.54
N ALA A 249 11.06 0.43 19.15
CA ALA A 249 9.84 0.41 19.95
C ALA A 249 8.80 -0.62 19.50
N VAL A 250 8.84 -1.04 18.23
CA VAL A 250 7.82 -1.89 17.60
C VAL A 250 8.39 -3.28 17.31
N PRO A 251 7.84 -4.34 17.93
CA PRO A 251 8.37 -5.70 17.82
C PRO A 251 8.41 -6.26 16.38
N THR A 252 7.46 -5.88 15.52
CA THR A 252 7.45 -6.32 14.12
C THR A 252 7.06 -5.18 13.20
N VAL A 253 7.95 -4.86 12.27
CA VAL A 253 7.72 -3.88 11.20
C VAL A 253 7.66 -4.59 9.86
N ILE A 254 6.48 -4.55 9.21
CA ILE A 254 6.28 -5.00 7.84
C ILE A 254 6.57 -3.79 6.95
N LEU A 255 7.77 -3.73 6.39
CA LEU A 255 8.23 -2.60 5.61
C LEU A 255 7.93 -2.82 4.13
N GLU A 256 7.23 -1.86 3.53
CA GLU A 256 6.72 -1.97 2.16
C GLU A 256 6.82 -0.66 1.40
N HIS A 257 6.26 -0.69 0.22
CA HIS A 257 6.02 0.45 -0.65
C HIS A 257 7.31 1.13 -1.12
N HIS A 258 7.47 2.43 -0.92
CA HIS A 258 8.55 3.24 -1.50
C HIS A 258 9.97 2.70 -1.26
N ALA A 259 10.25 2.10 -0.10
CA ALA A 259 11.57 1.54 0.20
C ALA A 259 11.95 0.44 -0.80
N LEU A 260 11.00 -0.43 -1.15
CA LEU A 260 11.24 -1.62 -1.98
C LEU A 260 11.34 -1.31 -3.48
N ARG A 261 11.15 -0.05 -3.88
CA ARG A 261 11.39 0.44 -5.25
C ARG A 261 12.86 0.75 -5.52
N ASP A 262 13.72 0.63 -4.51
CA ASP A 262 15.17 0.71 -4.61
C ASP A 262 15.78 -0.68 -4.52
N GLU A 263 16.58 -1.08 -5.49
CA GLU A 263 17.19 -2.42 -5.52
C GLU A 263 18.12 -2.67 -4.32
N PHE A 264 18.77 -1.60 -3.83
CA PHE A 264 19.74 -1.64 -2.72
C PHE A 264 19.14 -1.26 -1.37
N TRP A 265 17.81 -1.33 -1.24
CA TRP A 265 17.10 -0.84 -0.04
C TRP A 265 17.62 -1.45 1.27
N ARG A 266 17.97 -2.75 1.29
CA ARG A 266 18.49 -3.40 2.51
C ARG A 266 19.82 -2.80 2.95
N SER A 267 20.80 -2.69 2.05
CA SER A 267 22.11 -2.14 2.36
C SER A 267 22.05 -0.64 2.71
N LYS A 268 21.14 0.11 2.09
CA LYS A 268 20.91 1.52 2.45
C LYS A 268 20.30 1.71 3.83
N MET A 269 19.74 0.64 4.43
CA MET A 269 19.10 0.65 5.75
C MET A 269 19.79 -0.30 6.75
N ASP A 270 21.04 -0.67 6.53
CA ASP A 270 21.78 -1.59 7.41
C ASP A 270 21.72 -1.18 8.89
N ILE A 271 21.85 0.11 9.19
CA ILE A 271 21.78 0.65 10.57
C ILE A 271 20.39 0.36 11.18
N VAL A 272 19.32 0.52 10.42
CA VAL A 272 17.96 0.25 10.87
C VAL A 272 17.76 -1.24 11.16
N PHE A 273 18.28 -2.12 10.29
CA PHE A 273 18.23 -3.57 10.49
C PHE A 273 19.05 -4.00 11.71
N GLN A 274 20.25 -3.41 11.89
CA GLN A 274 21.06 -3.70 13.07
C GLN A 274 20.34 -3.27 14.35
N LYS A 275 19.73 -2.07 14.35
CA LYS A 275 18.97 -1.56 15.47
C LYS A 275 17.80 -2.48 15.86
N ALA A 276 17.04 -2.97 14.89
CA ALA A 276 15.97 -3.93 15.13
C ALA A 276 16.51 -5.23 15.76
N LYS A 277 17.62 -5.74 15.23
CA LYS A 277 18.28 -6.94 15.74
C LYS A 277 18.76 -6.79 17.20
N ASP A 278 19.30 -5.62 17.57
CA ASP A 278 19.76 -5.33 18.92
C ASP A 278 18.62 -5.35 19.96
N HIS A 279 17.37 -5.15 19.50
CA HIS A 279 16.16 -5.21 20.31
C HIS A 279 15.37 -6.52 20.16
N GLU A 280 15.91 -7.51 19.44
CA GLU A 280 15.22 -8.76 19.09
C GLU A 280 13.89 -8.54 18.32
N HIS A 281 13.78 -7.42 17.61
CA HIS A 281 12.65 -7.04 16.77
C HIS A 281 12.87 -7.45 15.31
N LEU A 282 11.76 -7.54 14.56
CA LEU A 282 11.78 -7.99 13.17
C LEU A 282 11.44 -6.86 12.19
N ILE A 283 12.22 -6.78 11.11
CA ILE A 283 11.86 -6.05 9.89
C ILE A 283 11.72 -7.08 8.79
N VAL A 284 10.52 -7.17 8.21
CA VAL A 284 10.18 -8.10 7.13
C VAL A 284 9.40 -7.37 6.05
N THR A 285 9.40 -7.89 4.82
CA THR A 285 8.46 -7.46 3.78
C THR A 285 7.10 -8.15 3.99
N ALA A 286 6.07 -7.71 3.26
CA ALA A 286 4.77 -8.37 3.29
C ALA A 286 4.84 -9.83 2.78
N ALA A 287 5.70 -10.10 1.79
CA ALA A 287 5.93 -11.46 1.31
C ALA A 287 6.60 -12.32 2.38
N GLU A 288 7.67 -11.82 3.00
CA GLU A 288 8.39 -12.52 4.09
C GLU A 288 7.49 -12.75 5.31
N TYR A 289 6.61 -11.79 5.65
CA TYR A 289 5.66 -11.91 6.75
C TYR A 289 4.72 -13.12 6.60
N ILE A 290 4.37 -13.47 5.38
CA ILE A 290 3.55 -14.66 5.09
C ILE A 290 4.38 -15.82 4.52
N SER A 291 5.69 -15.86 4.78
CA SER A 291 6.63 -16.92 4.38
C SER A 291 6.67 -17.17 2.86
N LYS A 292 6.59 -16.10 2.07
CA LYS A 292 6.75 -16.12 0.60
C LYS A 292 8.02 -15.43 0.17
N GLU A 293 8.51 -15.76 -1.00
CA GLU A 293 9.63 -15.07 -1.63
C GLU A 293 9.23 -13.69 -2.14
N ASN A 294 10.17 -12.75 -2.03
CA ASN A 294 10.03 -11.41 -2.57
C ASN A 294 10.08 -11.41 -4.10
N ARG A 295 9.19 -10.66 -4.72
CA ARG A 295 9.12 -10.44 -6.16
C ARG A 295 9.16 -8.93 -6.47
N PHE A 296 10.34 -8.35 -6.47
CA PHE A 296 10.57 -6.91 -6.73
C PHE A 296 10.57 -6.61 -8.24
N LEU A 297 9.41 -6.65 -8.89
CA LEU A 297 9.33 -6.55 -10.35
C LEU A 297 9.66 -5.15 -10.86
N GLU A 298 9.10 -4.09 -10.26
CA GLU A 298 9.34 -2.70 -10.69
C GLU A 298 10.81 -2.31 -10.58
N SER A 299 11.46 -2.57 -9.43
CA SER A 299 12.88 -2.22 -9.24
C SER A 299 13.83 -3.02 -10.13
N LYS A 300 13.41 -4.20 -10.58
CA LYS A 300 14.16 -5.09 -11.47
C LYS A 300 13.63 -5.12 -12.91
N ARG A 301 12.85 -4.12 -13.34
CA ARG A 301 12.22 -4.13 -14.67
C ARG A 301 13.24 -4.23 -15.81
N GLN A 302 14.38 -3.56 -15.72
CA GLN A 302 15.45 -3.68 -16.73
C GLN A 302 15.97 -5.11 -16.83
N GLN A 303 16.20 -5.77 -15.69
CA GLN A 303 16.63 -7.16 -15.65
C GLN A 303 15.54 -8.09 -16.24
N LEU A 304 14.26 -7.85 -15.94
CA LEU A 304 13.16 -8.64 -16.53
C LEU A 304 13.14 -8.55 -18.05
N TYR A 305 13.33 -7.36 -18.63
CA TYR A 305 13.40 -7.18 -20.08
C TYR A 305 14.61 -7.84 -20.70
N HIS A 306 15.72 -7.93 -19.97
CA HIS A 306 16.94 -8.63 -20.42
C HIS A 306 16.78 -10.15 -20.35
N ASP A 307 16.33 -10.68 -19.21
CA ASP A 307 16.31 -12.12 -18.93
C ASP A 307 15.11 -12.84 -19.58
N HIS A 308 13.99 -12.09 -19.77
CA HIS A 308 12.74 -12.57 -20.33
C HIS A 308 12.23 -11.60 -21.42
N PRO A 309 12.89 -11.52 -22.58
CA PRO A 309 12.49 -10.56 -23.60
C PRO A 309 11.01 -10.73 -24.00
N PRO A 310 10.21 -9.66 -24.02
CA PRO A 310 8.81 -9.73 -24.44
C PRO A 310 8.65 -10.18 -25.89
N SER A 311 7.48 -10.71 -26.22
CA SER A 311 7.13 -11.09 -27.60
C SER A 311 7.10 -9.87 -28.52
N LYS A 312 7.26 -10.10 -29.85
CA LYS A 312 7.12 -9.04 -30.86
C LYS A 312 5.75 -8.38 -30.81
N GLU A 313 4.70 -9.17 -30.59
CA GLU A 313 3.33 -8.69 -30.48
C GLU A 313 3.17 -7.73 -29.28
N PHE A 314 3.73 -8.08 -28.12
CA PHE A 314 3.74 -7.19 -26.96
C PHE A 314 4.50 -5.89 -27.25
N LEU A 315 5.67 -5.96 -27.88
CA LEU A 315 6.46 -4.77 -28.23
C LEU A 315 5.71 -3.84 -29.23
N GLU A 316 4.97 -4.41 -30.19
CA GLU A 316 4.09 -3.62 -31.06
C GLU A 316 2.93 -2.98 -30.28
N TRP A 317 2.31 -3.74 -29.35
CA TRP A 317 1.27 -3.21 -28.48
C TRP A 317 1.78 -2.01 -27.65
N THR A 318 3.01 -2.05 -27.12
CA THR A 318 3.59 -0.94 -26.34
C THR A 318 3.67 0.37 -27.11
N LYS A 319 3.75 0.34 -28.46
CA LYS A 319 3.73 1.55 -29.29
C LYS A 319 2.37 2.26 -29.26
N SER A 320 1.30 1.54 -28.89
CA SER A 320 -0.06 2.09 -28.77
C SER A 320 -0.35 2.76 -27.43
N LEU A 321 0.57 2.71 -26.44
CA LEU A 321 0.36 3.22 -25.07
C LEU A 321 0.06 4.73 -25.00
N ASN A 322 0.36 5.48 -26.06
CA ASN A 322 0.03 6.90 -26.18
C ASN A 322 -1.37 7.16 -26.77
N ASN A 323 -2.12 6.12 -27.12
CA ASN A 323 -3.46 6.23 -27.68
C ASN A 323 -4.51 6.45 -26.58
N LYS A 324 -5.63 7.09 -26.91
CA LYS A 324 -6.73 7.37 -25.97
C LYS A 324 -7.45 6.12 -25.47
N LYS A 325 -7.49 5.05 -26.26
CA LYS A 325 -8.10 3.78 -25.90
C LYS A 325 -7.04 2.69 -26.04
N ILE A 326 -6.70 2.05 -24.93
CA ILE A 326 -5.66 1.03 -24.88
C ILE A 326 -6.35 -0.31 -24.61
N GLU A 327 -6.15 -1.26 -25.52
CA GLU A 327 -6.58 -2.64 -25.34
C GLU A 327 -5.71 -3.35 -24.29
N LYS A 328 -6.22 -4.47 -23.77
CA LYS A 328 -5.41 -5.32 -22.88
C LYS A 328 -4.11 -5.72 -23.57
N PRO A 329 -2.99 -5.74 -22.82
CA PRO A 329 -1.73 -6.23 -23.37
C PRO A 329 -1.87 -7.71 -23.80
N PRO A 330 -1.26 -8.10 -24.93
CA PRO A 330 -1.13 -9.51 -25.27
C PRO A 330 -0.17 -10.17 -24.28
N LEU A 331 -0.73 -10.94 -23.37
CA LEU A 331 0.05 -11.70 -22.39
C LEU A 331 0.18 -13.15 -22.88
N TRP A 332 1.33 -13.76 -22.62
CA TRP A 332 1.50 -15.19 -22.90
C TRP A 332 0.50 -16.01 -22.07
N ASP A 333 0.00 -17.07 -22.67
CA ASP A 333 -0.78 -18.10 -21.99
C ASP A 333 0.10 -18.93 -21.04
#